data_e7ecef282e6f3627bb60662f8e6e24b9
#
_entry.id   e7ecef282e6f3627bb60662f8e6e24b9
#
_cell.length_a   1.000
_cell.length_b   1.000
_cell.length_c   1.000
_cell.angle_alpha   90.00
_cell.angle_beta   90.00
_cell.angle_gamma   90.00
#
_symmetry.space_group_name_H-M   'P 1'
#
loop_
_entity.id
_entity.type
_entity.pdbx_description
1 polymer ?
#
loop_
_entity_poly.entity_id
_entity_poly.type
_entity_poly.pdbx_seq_one_letter_code
_entity_poly.pdbx_strand_id
1 'polypeptide(L)' 'MNSDEVQNLIGKIDQMSQVEMATIQRFEPCGSPYFSHPEVWNAFQVRFQALGGMTSEISKLIGFQK' A
#
# COMPACT_ATOMS: atom_id res chain seq x y z
N MET A 1 7.03 16.24 13.10
CA MET A 1 6.31 15.59 12.15
C MET A 1 6.54 16.14 10.83
N ASN A 2 6.84 15.34 9.95
CA ASN A 2 7.30 15.78 8.67
C ASN A 2 6.27 15.65 7.60
N SER A 3 5.69 16.77 7.18
CA SER A 3 4.83 16.71 6.03
C SER A 3 5.59 16.26 4.80
N ASP A 4 6.89 16.50 4.75
CA ASP A 4 7.70 16.01 3.64
C ASP A 4 7.72 14.50 3.58
N GLU A 5 7.82 13.86 4.73
CA GLU A 5 7.81 12.40 4.78
C GLU A 5 6.47 11.86 4.31
N VAL A 6 5.38 12.46 4.77
CA VAL A 6 4.05 12.07 4.36
C VAL A 6 3.87 12.22 2.86
N GLN A 7 4.31 13.36 2.32
CA GLN A 7 4.20 13.61 0.88
C GLN A 7 5.04 12.63 0.07
N ASN A 8 6.22 12.31 0.55
CA ASN A 8 7.06 11.32 -0.13
C ASN A 8 6.39 9.96 -0.18
N LEU A 9 5.79 9.55 0.93
CA LEU A 9 5.12 8.26 0.98
C LEU A 9 3.92 8.23 0.07
N ILE A 10 3.15 9.32 0.04
CA ILE A 10 1.98 9.40 -0.84
C ILE A 10 2.43 9.35 -2.30
N GLY A 11 3.54 10.02 -2.62
CA GLY A 11 4.09 9.98 -3.96
C GLY A 11 4.48 8.58 -4.38
N LYS A 12 5.06 7.82 -3.46
CA LYS A 12 5.42 6.44 -3.75
C LYS A 12 4.18 5.59 -3.98
N ILE A 13 3.14 5.82 -3.18
CA ILE A 13 1.87 5.12 -3.33
C ILE A 13 1.28 5.35 -4.72
N ASP A 14 1.36 6.59 -5.20
CA ASP A 14 0.83 6.92 -6.51
C ASP A 14 1.52 6.18 -7.64
N GLN A 15 2.74 5.72 -7.40
CA GLN A 15 3.51 5.02 -8.42
C GLN A 15 3.49 3.51 -8.25
N MET A 16 2.84 3.03 -7.22
CA MET A 16 2.78 1.60 -6.97
C MET A 16 1.75 0.93 -7.87
N SER A 17 2.06 -0.31 -8.24
CA SER A 17 1.08 -1.14 -8.93
C SER A 17 0.16 -1.79 -7.92
N GLN A 18 -0.93 -2.37 -8.42
CA GLN A 18 -1.88 -3.08 -7.57
C GLN A 18 -1.20 -4.23 -6.83
N VAL A 19 -0.32 -4.95 -7.52
CA VAL A 19 0.37 -6.09 -6.91
C VAL A 19 1.30 -5.61 -5.80
N GLU A 20 2.00 -4.52 -6.02
CA GLU A 20 2.89 -3.98 -5.00
C GLU A 20 2.12 -3.57 -3.76
N MET A 21 1.00 -2.90 -3.94
CA MET A 21 0.18 -2.45 -2.82
C MET A 21 -0.41 -3.63 -2.07
N ALA A 22 -0.84 -4.66 -2.79
CA ALA A 22 -1.36 -5.86 -2.16
C ALA A 22 -0.29 -6.56 -1.33
N THR A 23 0.93 -6.60 -1.85
CA THR A 23 2.05 -7.21 -1.14
C THR A 23 2.32 -6.45 0.17
N ILE A 24 2.33 -5.13 0.10
CA ILE A 24 2.55 -4.32 1.29
C ILE A 24 1.45 -4.57 2.31
N GLN A 25 0.21 -4.56 1.87
CA GLN A 25 -0.91 -4.75 2.79
C GLN A 25 -0.86 -6.11 3.47
N ARG A 26 -0.39 -7.12 2.77
CA ARG A 26 -0.40 -8.47 3.31
C ARG A 26 0.82 -8.79 4.15
N PHE A 27 1.99 -8.30 3.77
CA PHE A 27 3.24 -8.72 4.38
C PHE A 27 3.96 -7.66 5.19
N GLU A 28 3.63 -6.39 5.01
CA GLU A 28 4.30 -5.35 5.78
C GLU A 28 3.87 -5.39 7.24
N PRO A 29 4.82 -5.21 8.16
CA PRO A 29 4.47 -5.18 9.58
C PRO A 29 3.70 -3.92 9.94
N CYS A 30 3.00 -3.98 11.07
CA CYS A 30 2.19 -2.86 11.53
C CYS A 30 3.01 -1.61 11.78
N GLY A 31 4.32 -1.74 12.03
CA GLY A 31 5.19 -0.60 12.24
C GLY A 31 5.66 0.08 10.99
N SER A 32 5.23 -0.40 9.83
CA SER A 32 5.64 0.18 8.57
C SER A 32 5.21 1.63 8.47
N PRO A 33 6.02 2.50 7.82
CA PRO A 33 5.63 3.91 7.64
C PRO A 33 4.31 4.07 6.91
N TYR A 34 3.93 3.11 6.07
CA TYR A 34 2.66 3.19 5.34
C TYR A 34 1.47 3.07 6.27
N PHE A 35 1.66 2.51 7.46
CA PHE A 35 0.57 2.31 8.41
C PHE A 35 0.68 3.22 9.63
N SER A 36 1.78 3.95 9.75
CA SER A 36 2.01 4.81 10.92
C SER A 36 1.31 6.14 10.81
N HIS A 37 1.05 6.60 9.60
CA HIS A 37 0.44 7.90 9.36
C HIS A 37 -0.96 7.71 8.82
N PRO A 38 -2.00 8.19 9.51
CA PRO A 38 -3.37 8.04 9.01
C PRO A 38 -3.58 8.60 7.61
N GLU A 39 -2.91 9.70 7.32
CA GLU A 39 -3.02 10.31 6.00
C GLU A 39 -2.46 9.42 4.90
N VAL A 40 -1.31 8.81 5.18
CA VAL A 40 -0.68 7.90 4.23
C VAL A 40 -1.52 6.66 4.05
N TRP A 41 -2.02 6.11 5.16
CA TRP A 41 -2.86 4.92 5.10
C TRP A 41 -4.13 5.18 4.31
N ASN A 42 -4.74 6.34 4.52
CA ASN A 42 -5.94 6.70 3.78
C ASN A 42 -5.66 6.81 2.28
N ALA A 43 -4.56 7.45 1.92
CA ALA A 43 -4.17 7.55 0.51
C ALA A 43 -3.91 6.17 -0.09
N PHE A 44 -3.28 5.29 0.67
CA PHE A 44 -3.02 3.92 0.25
C PHE A 44 -4.32 3.19 -0.06
N GLN A 45 -5.27 3.28 0.86
CA GLN A 45 -6.56 2.62 0.70
C GLN A 45 -7.30 3.13 -0.53
N VAL A 46 -7.36 4.44 -0.69
CA VAL A 46 -8.07 5.03 -1.82
C VAL A 46 -7.44 4.58 -3.12
N ARG A 47 -6.12 4.64 -3.20
CA ARG A 47 -5.42 4.24 -4.42
C ARG A 47 -5.61 2.77 -4.71
N PHE A 48 -5.48 1.94 -3.69
CA PHE A 48 -5.61 0.50 -3.84
C PHE A 48 -7.00 0.13 -4.35
N GLN A 49 -8.03 0.75 -3.79
CA GLN A 49 -9.40 0.52 -4.23
C GLN A 49 -9.60 0.98 -5.67
N ALA A 50 -8.98 2.10 -6.03
CA ALA A 50 -9.08 2.61 -7.40
C ALA A 50 -8.46 1.65 -8.40
N LEU A 51 -7.44 0.90 -7.99
CA LEU A 51 -6.79 -0.07 -8.85
C LEU A 51 -7.50 -1.42 -8.88
N GLY A 52 -8.52 -1.59 -8.06
CA GLY A 52 -9.29 -2.83 -8.03
C GLY A 52 -9.25 -3.57 -6.71
N GLY A 53 -8.44 -3.12 -5.77
CA GLY A 53 -8.34 -3.76 -4.46
C GLY A 53 -7.73 -5.15 -4.51
N MET A 54 -8.01 -5.93 -3.49
CA MET A 54 -7.51 -7.29 -3.40
C MET A 54 -8.45 -8.22 -4.17
N THR A 55 -7.95 -8.80 -5.26
CA THR A 55 -8.72 -9.74 -6.06
C THR A 55 -8.19 -11.15 -5.86
N SER A 56 -8.95 -12.13 -6.36
CA SER A 56 -8.49 -13.51 -6.29
C SER A 56 -7.17 -13.70 -7.03
N GLU A 57 -7.04 -13.05 -8.17
CA GLU A 57 -5.81 -13.16 -8.95
C GLU A 57 -4.63 -12.55 -8.22
N ILE A 58 -4.84 -11.38 -7.64
CA ILE A 58 -3.78 -10.72 -6.89
C ILE A 58 -3.40 -11.56 -5.67
N SER A 59 -4.40 -12.08 -4.98
CA SER A 59 -4.14 -12.90 -3.80
C SER A 59 -3.31 -14.13 -4.16
N LYS A 60 -3.58 -14.74 -5.30
CA LYS A 60 -2.82 -15.89 -5.75
C LYS A 60 -1.39 -15.51 -6.09
N LEU A 61 -1.22 -14.38 -6.76
CA LEU A 61 0.10 -13.94 -7.14
C LEU A 61 1.00 -13.71 -5.94
N ILE A 62 0.50 -13.01 -4.94
CA ILE A 62 1.31 -12.71 -3.77
C ILE A 62 1.41 -13.90 -2.83
N GLY A 63 0.43 -14.80 -2.88
CA GLY A 63 0.44 -15.98 -2.03
C GLY A 63 1.53 -16.98 -2.40
N PHE A 64 1.99 -16.93 -3.63
CA PHE A 64 3.02 -17.84 -4.08
C PHE A 64 4.43 -17.37 -3.77
N GLN A 65 4.55 -16.22 -3.17
CA GLN A 65 5.86 -15.63 -2.90
C GLN A 65 6.41 -16.00 -1.55
N LYS A 66 5.88 -16.96 -0.94
CA LYS A 66 6.38 -17.36 0.36
C LYS A 66 7.75 -17.96 0.30
#